data_4ebf682538d8265c00ee142c49cda133
#
_entry.id   4ebf682538d8265c00ee142c49cda133
#
_cell.length_a   1.000
_cell.length_b   1.000
_cell.length_c   1.000
_cell.angle_alpha   90.00
_cell.angle_beta   90.00
_cell.angle_gamma   90.00
#
_symmetry.space_group_name_H-M   'P 1'
#
loop_
_entity.id
_entity.type
_entity.pdbx_description
1 polymer ?
#
loop_
_entity_poly.entity_id
_entity_poly.type
_entity_poly.pdbx_seq_one_letter_code
_entity_poly.pdbx_strand_id
1 'polypeptide(L)'
;MIDLGYALSRRFPDPPQTDYRTADVRALRHDLFCGDVYLAEGERELSTAWGWVPVLDFAWALCDIAEQLDRDPAGSRAARPQHAEFDFTESTDRLRFVRRFGHVDVTAGWLPDEPPLPVRHAELRREARDFLHDVVADLTDMHEGLAGNPAVWALLSRFPRV
;
A
#
# COMPACT_ATOMS: atom_id res chain seq x y z
N MET A 1 10.09 4.39 13.78
CA MET A 1 8.67 3.94 13.64
C MET A 1 8.21 4.38 12.27
N ILE A 2 7.75 3.44 11.46
CA ILE A 2 7.22 3.74 10.12
C ILE A 2 5.88 4.47 10.24
N ASP A 3 5.67 5.47 9.40
CA ASP A 3 4.41 6.17 9.22
C ASP A 3 3.95 6.01 7.76
N LEU A 4 2.69 5.69 7.57
CA LEU A 4 2.05 5.52 6.27
C LEU A 4 0.87 6.47 6.17
N GLY A 5 0.73 7.16 5.05
CA GLY A 5 -0.40 8.05 4.87
C GLY A 5 -0.71 8.34 3.42
N TYR A 6 -1.78 9.09 3.22
CA TYR A 6 -2.29 9.44 1.90
C TYR A 6 -3.04 10.76 1.91
N ALA A 7 -3.22 11.30 0.72
CA ALA A 7 -4.12 12.42 0.46
C ALA A 7 -4.87 12.17 -0.85
N LEU A 8 -6.21 12.20 -0.81
CA LEU A 8 -7.02 12.05 -2.03
C LEU A 8 -6.86 13.28 -2.93
N SER A 9 -6.77 13.04 -4.23
CA SER A 9 -6.62 14.07 -5.23
C SER A 9 -7.97 14.67 -5.64
N ARG A 10 -8.01 16.00 -5.79
CA ARG A 10 -9.14 16.68 -6.43
C ARG A 10 -9.02 16.71 -7.95
N ARG A 11 -7.86 16.40 -8.50
CA ARG A 11 -7.61 16.39 -9.96
C ARG A 11 -8.13 15.14 -10.64
N PHE A 12 -8.23 14.05 -9.91
CA PHE A 12 -8.64 12.73 -10.40
C PHE A 12 -9.80 12.21 -9.55
N PRO A 13 -10.97 12.84 -9.61
CA PRO A 13 -12.12 12.39 -8.83
C PRO A 13 -12.66 11.07 -9.38
N ASP A 14 -13.32 10.32 -8.51
CA ASP A 14 -14.04 9.13 -8.94
C ASP A 14 -15.10 9.49 -9.99
N PRO A 15 -15.44 8.56 -10.90
CA PRO A 15 -16.54 8.76 -11.83
C PRO A 15 -17.84 9.10 -11.09
N PRO A 16 -18.61 10.13 -11.52
CA PRO A 16 -19.75 10.65 -10.75
C PRO A 16 -20.90 9.65 -10.55
N GLN A 17 -20.95 8.59 -11.37
CA GLN A 17 -22.00 7.55 -11.29
C GLN A 17 -21.51 6.26 -10.62
N THR A 18 -20.42 6.32 -9.87
CA THR A 18 -19.88 5.15 -9.19
C THR A 18 -20.85 4.62 -8.15
N ASP A 19 -21.19 3.34 -8.25
CA ASP A 19 -21.89 2.61 -7.20
C ASP A 19 -20.87 1.89 -6.31
N TYR A 20 -20.55 2.49 -5.18
CA TYR A 20 -19.55 1.96 -4.25
C TYR A 20 -19.98 0.65 -3.59
N ARG A 21 -21.26 0.35 -3.53
CA ARG A 21 -21.77 -0.90 -2.96
C ARG A 21 -21.46 -2.11 -3.83
N THR A 22 -21.45 -1.92 -5.15
CA THR A 22 -21.29 -2.98 -6.14
C THR A 22 -19.98 -2.93 -6.89
N ALA A 23 -19.15 -1.90 -6.66
CA ALA A 23 -17.82 -1.79 -7.27
C ALA A 23 -17.02 -3.07 -7.02
N ASP A 24 -16.50 -3.65 -8.08
CA ASP A 24 -15.70 -4.87 -8.02
C ASP A 24 -14.25 -4.59 -7.56
N VAL A 25 -13.49 -5.66 -7.34
CA VAL A 25 -12.08 -5.58 -6.90
C VAL A 25 -11.24 -4.74 -7.85
N ARG A 26 -11.46 -4.85 -9.17
CA ARG A 26 -10.71 -4.09 -10.17
C ARG A 26 -10.99 -2.59 -10.04
N ALA A 27 -12.25 -2.21 -9.97
CA ALA A 27 -12.65 -0.82 -9.81
C ALA A 27 -12.09 -0.24 -8.50
N LEU A 28 -12.22 -0.96 -7.40
CA LEU A 28 -11.71 -0.54 -6.09
C LEU A 28 -10.19 -0.34 -6.08
N ARG A 29 -9.44 -1.20 -6.79
CA ARG A 29 -7.98 -1.15 -6.82
C ARG A 29 -7.41 -0.16 -7.82
N HIS A 30 -8.04 0.02 -8.99
CA HIS A 30 -7.39 0.70 -10.11
C HIS A 30 -8.12 1.93 -10.63
N ASP A 31 -9.44 1.99 -10.45
CA ASP A 31 -10.25 3.03 -11.07
C ASP A 31 -10.73 4.11 -10.09
N LEU A 32 -10.65 3.85 -8.78
CA LEU A 32 -11.20 4.69 -7.74
C LEU A 32 -10.13 5.17 -6.74
N PHE A 33 -10.48 6.23 -6.00
CA PHE A 33 -9.70 6.73 -4.85
C PHE A 33 -8.27 7.13 -5.20
N CYS A 34 -8.11 7.90 -6.27
CA CYS A 34 -6.80 8.41 -6.66
C CYS A 34 -6.29 9.50 -5.72
N GLY A 35 -5.00 9.50 -5.47
CA GLY A 35 -4.35 10.48 -4.61
C GLY A 35 -2.83 10.35 -4.63
N ASP A 36 -2.23 10.80 -3.56
CA ASP A 36 -0.82 10.61 -3.27
C ASP A 36 -0.64 9.79 -2.00
N VAL A 37 0.47 9.08 -1.91
CA VAL A 37 0.82 8.23 -0.79
C VAL A 37 2.22 8.56 -0.29
N TYR A 38 2.47 8.31 0.98
CA TYR A 38 3.80 8.41 1.55
C TYR A 38 4.12 7.26 2.51
N LEU A 39 5.40 7.02 2.67
CA LEU A 39 6.00 6.12 3.63
C LEU A 39 7.17 6.85 4.27
N ALA A 40 7.14 7.03 5.59
CA ALA A 40 8.15 7.77 6.33
C ALA A 40 8.75 6.95 7.47
N GLU A 41 10.01 7.19 7.76
CA GLU A 41 10.71 6.67 8.95
C GLU A 41 11.62 7.75 9.51
N GLY A 42 11.33 8.22 10.73
CA GLY A 42 12.01 9.36 11.33
C GLY A 42 11.79 10.64 10.54
N GLU A 43 12.87 11.30 10.13
CA GLU A 43 12.81 12.54 9.33
C GLU A 43 12.82 12.30 7.80
N ARG A 44 12.80 11.04 7.38
CA ARG A 44 12.89 10.67 5.95
C ARG A 44 11.55 10.19 5.45
N GLU A 45 11.21 10.62 4.24
CA GLU A 45 9.94 10.31 3.58
C GLU A 45 10.14 9.94 2.12
N LEU A 46 9.44 8.89 1.69
CA LEU A 46 9.25 8.55 0.29
C LEU A 46 7.79 8.85 -0.05
N SER A 47 7.55 9.88 -0.83
CA SER A 47 6.20 10.34 -1.17
C SER A 47 6.01 10.50 -2.67
N THR A 48 4.77 10.38 -3.11
CA THR A 48 4.35 10.73 -4.46
C THR A 48 3.73 12.13 -4.46
N ALA A 49 3.77 12.79 -5.62
CA ALA A 49 3.14 14.11 -5.81
C ALA A 49 2.40 14.16 -7.16
N TRP A 50 1.91 13.02 -7.63
CA TRP A 50 1.30 12.88 -8.96
C TRP A 50 -0.23 12.99 -8.93
N GLY A 51 -0.86 12.68 -7.80
CA GLY A 51 -2.29 12.78 -7.56
C GLY A 51 -3.12 11.64 -8.17
N TRP A 52 -2.53 10.70 -8.89
CA TRP A 52 -3.24 9.62 -9.60
C TRP A 52 -2.99 8.22 -9.02
N VAL A 53 -2.28 8.10 -7.91
CA VAL A 53 -2.02 6.80 -7.28
C VAL A 53 -3.32 6.22 -6.73
N PRO A 54 -3.72 4.99 -7.09
CA PRO A 54 -4.87 4.32 -6.47
C PRO A 54 -4.56 3.99 -5.01
N VAL A 55 -5.09 4.76 -4.08
CA VAL A 55 -4.73 4.70 -2.65
C VAL A 55 -5.10 3.36 -2.03
N LEU A 56 -6.29 2.83 -2.34
CA LEU A 56 -6.71 1.53 -1.80
C LEU A 56 -5.86 0.38 -2.35
N ASP A 57 -5.45 0.45 -3.62
CA ASP A 57 -4.54 -0.53 -4.20
C ASP A 57 -3.18 -0.51 -3.50
N PHE A 58 -2.66 0.68 -3.23
CA PHE A 58 -1.41 0.85 -2.49
C PHE A 58 -1.49 0.22 -1.09
N ALA A 59 -2.55 0.53 -0.33
CA ALA A 59 -2.75 -0.02 1.01
C ALA A 59 -2.88 -1.55 0.98
N TRP A 60 -3.63 -2.08 0.01
CA TRP A 60 -3.77 -3.51 -0.20
C TRP A 60 -2.44 -4.18 -0.55
N ALA A 61 -1.73 -3.61 -1.53
CA ALA A 61 -0.45 -4.14 -1.99
C ALA A 61 0.62 -4.16 -0.89
N LEU A 62 0.64 -3.16 0.00
CA LEU A 62 1.55 -3.16 1.15
C LEU A 62 1.32 -4.37 2.08
N CYS A 63 0.06 -4.75 2.29
CA CYS A 63 -0.27 -5.96 3.07
C CYS A 63 0.23 -7.23 2.36
N ASP A 64 -0.01 -7.35 1.05
CA ASP A 64 0.49 -8.48 0.25
C ASP A 64 2.03 -8.53 0.24
N ILE A 65 2.70 -7.39 0.11
CA ILE A 65 4.17 -7.27 0.15
C ILE A 65 4.70 -7.72 1.50
N ALA A 66 4.12 -7.24 2.59
CA ALA A 66 4.55 -7.62 3.93
C ALA A 66 4.42 -9.14 4.18
N GLU A 67 3.35 -9.77 3.68
CA GLU A 67 3.18 -11.22 3.73
C GLU A 67 4.16 -11.97 2.80
N GLN A 68 4.41 -11.44 1.61
CA GLN A 68 5.37 -12.03 0.68
C GLN A 68 6.79 -12.05 1.27
N LEU A 69 7.18 -10.96 1.95
CA LEU A 69 8.46 -10.85 2.62
C LEU A 69 8.56 -11.71 3.89
N ASP A 70 7.45 -12.19 4.44
CA ASP A 70 7.40 -13.06 5.61
C ASP A 70 7.59 -14.54 5.24
N ARG A 71 7.31 -14.92 3.99
CA ARG A 71 7.48 -16.28 3.52
C ARG A 71 8.96 -16.63 3.44
N ASP A 72 9.42 -17.41 4.41
CA ASP A 72 10.77 -17.98 4.39
C ASP A 72 10.88 -18.97 3.22
N PRO A 73 11.84 -18.81 2.28
CA PRO A 73 12.08 -19.84 1.29
C PRO A 73 12.59 -21.07 2.02
N ALA A 74 11.76 -22.09 2.16
CA ALA A 74 12.06 -23.31 2.87
C ALA A 74 13.46 -23.84 2.53
N GLY A 75 14.37 -23.78 3.47
CA GLY A 75 15.58 -24.60 3.50
C GLY A 75 16.76 -24.18 2.62
N SER A 76 16.77 -23.01 2.01
CA SER A 76 17.91 -22.58 1.20
C SER A 76 18.96 -21.84 2.03
N ARG A 77 20.09 -22.46 2.24
CA ARG A 77 21.32 -21.85 2.81
C ARG A 77 21.95 -20.76 1.94
N ALA A 78 21.45 -20.55 0.72
CA ALA A 78 21.86 -19.49 -0.20
C ALA A 78 20.76 -18.44 -0.23
N ALA A 79 20.59 -17.71 0.87
CA ALA A 79 19.58 -16.68 0.97
C ALA A 79 19.86 -15.52 0.01
N ARG A 80 19.28 -15.57 -1.17
CA ARG A 80 19.02 -14.32 -1.92
C ARG A 80 18.07 -13.49 -1.07
N PRO A 81 18.32 -12.17 -0.90
CA PRO A 81 17.42 -11.34 -0.14
C PRO A 81 16.01 -11.42 -0.77
N GLN A 82 14.98 -11.63 0.05
CA GLN A 82 13.61 -11.59 -0.41
C GLN A 82 13.30 -10.17 -0.86
N HIS A 83 12.66 -10.03 -2.00
CA HIS A 83 12.27 -8.74 -2.54
C HIS A 83 10.82 -8.77 -3.03
N ALA A 84 10.18 -7.62 -2.97
CA ALA A 84 8.89 -7.36 -3.55
C ALA A 84 8.89 -5.95 -4.13
N GLU A 85 7.98 -5.69 -5.05
CA GLU A 85 7.86 -4.39 -5.70
C GLU A 85 6.40 -3.96 -5.76
N PHE A 86 6.16 -2.67 -5.64
CA PHE A 86 4.90 -2.04 -5.99
C PHE A 86 5.12 -1.20 -7.24
N ASP A 87 4.46 -1.57 -8.32
CA ASP A 87 4.50 -0.84 -9.59
C ASP A 87 3.36 0.18 -9.65
N PHE A 88 3.70 1.42 -9.92
CA PHE A 88 2.72 2.46 -10.20
C PHE A 88 2.29 2.33 -11.67
N THR A 89 1.08 1.84 -11.91
CA THR A 89 0.60 1.38 -13.23
C THR A 89 0.64 2.41 -14.35
N GLU A 90 0.59 3.69 -14.01
CA GLU A 90 0.64 4.79 -14.99
C GLU A 90 2.05 5.34 -15.23
N SER A 91 3.05 4.70 -14.65
CA SER A 91 4.45 5.13 -14.75
C SER A 91 5.41 3.93 -14.72
N THR A 92 6.67 4.19 -15.02
CA THR A 92 7.75 3.20 -14.84
C THR A 92 8.31 3.21 -13.41
N ASP A 93 7.79 4.08 -12.57
CA ASP A 93 8.22 4.21 -11.19
C ASP A 93 7.70 3.06 -10.32
N ARG A 94 8.49 2.70 -9.34
CA ARG A 94 8.17 1.64 -8.40
C ARG A 94 8.76 1.89 -7.02
N LEU A 95 8.13 1.29 -6.02
CA LEU A 95 8.74 1.05 -4.72
C LEU A 95 9.30 -0.35 -4.69
N ARG A 96 10.54 -0.48 -4.24
CA ARG A 96 11.21 -1.78 -4.08
C ARG A 96 11.47 -2.03 -2.60
N PHE A 97 11.09 -3.22 -2.16
CA PHE A 97 11.24 -3.70 -0.79
C PHE A 97 12.22 -4.87 -0.78
N VAL A 98 13.30 -4.76 -0.05
CA VAL A 98 14.31 -5.82 0.07
C VAL A 98 14.49 -6.18 1.54
N ARG A 99 14.08 -7.40 1.90
CA ARG A 99 14.25 -7.88 3.28
C ARG A 99 15.70 -8.27 3.55
N ARG A 100 16.25 -7.72 4.62
CA ARG A 100 17.59 -8.03 5.14
C ARG A 100 17.48 -8.33 6.63
N PHE A 101 17.50 -9.61 6.99
CA PHE A 101 17.32 -10.04 8.38
C PHE A 101 15.99 -9.53 8.97
N GLY A 102 16.04 -8.73 10.01
CA GLY A 102 14.85 -8.20 10.72
C GLY A 102 14.28 -6.89 10.15
N HIS A 103 14.88 -6.33 9.10
CA HIS A 103 14.41 -5.09 8.49
C HIS A 103 14.21 -5.23 6.98
N VAL A 104 13.54 -4.23 6.40
CA VAL A 104 13.26 -4.10 4.99
C VAL A 104 13.82 -2.78 4.51
N ASP A 105 14.68 -2.81 3.51
CA ASP A 105 15.15 -1.62 2.81
C ASP A 105 14.14 -1.23 1.75
N VAL A 106 13.60 -0.02 1.82
CA VAL A 106 12.64 0.50 0.85
C VAL A 106 13.31 1.58 -0.01
N THR A 107 13.22 1.43 -1.32
CA THR A 107 13.73 2.40 -2.29
C THR A 107 12.63 2.84 -3.24
N ALA A 108 12.66 4.12 -3.64
CA ALA A 108 11.76 4.71 -4.61
C ALA A 108 12.48 4.96 -5.93
N GLY A 109 11.95 4.44 -7.04
CA GLY A 109 12.57 4.57 -8.35
C GLY A 109 12.70 6.02 -8.83
N TRP A 110 11.82 6.91 -8.38
CA TRP A 110 11.86 8.36 -8.70
C TRP A 110 12.81 9.18 -7.82
N LEU A 111 13.43 8.54 -6.83
CA LEU A 111 14.43 9.14 -5.93
C LEU A 111 15.72 8.32 -5.96
N PRO A 112 16.39 8.21 -7.12
CA PRO A 112 17.50 7.26 -7.30
C PRO A 112 18.72 7.57 -6.45
N ASP A 113 18.91 8.82 -6.03
CA ASP A 113 20.05 9.27 -5.21
C ASP A 113 19.78 9.17 -3.71
N GLU A 114 18.51 8.89 -3.32
CA GLU A 114 18.16 8.69 -1.92
C GLU A 114 18.62 7.30 -1.43
N PRO A 115 19.28 7.22 -0.27
CA PRO A 115 19.62 5.94 0.30
C PRO A 115 18.37 5.16 0.70
N PRO A 116 18.42 3.82 0.73
CA PRO A 116 17.30 3.00 1.16
C PRO A 116 16.75 3.44 2.52
N LEU A 117 15.43 3.42 2.67
CA LEU A 117 14.75 3.69 3.93
C LEU A 117 14.63 2.38 4.72
N PRO A 118 15.34 2.21 5.84
CA PRO A 118 15.29 0.98 6.61
C PRO A 118 14.05 0.97 7.51
N VAL A 119 13.22 -0.06 7.37
CA VAL A 119 12.01 -0.25 8.16
C VAL A 119 12.05 -1.61 8.85
N ARG A 120 11.65 -1.73 10.10
CA ARG A 120 11.53 -3.03 10.75
C ARG A 120 10.41 -3.84 10.09
N HIS A 121 10.71 -5.09 9.72
CA HIS A 121 9.73 -5.94 9.03
C HIS A 121 8.44 -6.14 9.84
N ALA A 122 8.56 -6.36 11.14
CA ALA A 122 7.39 -6.51 12.01
C ALA A 122 6.54 -5.22 12.10
N GLU A 123 7.18 -4.05 12.06
CA GLU A 123 6.48 -2.76 12.01
C GLU A 123 5.79 -2.57 10.66
N LEU A 124 6.48 -2.82 9.54
CA LEU A 124 5.88 -2.73 8.21
C LEU A 124 4.60 -3.59 8.12
N ARG A 125 4.64 -4.81 8.65
CA ARG A 125 3.50 -5.72 8.62
C ARG A 125 2.31 -5.22 9.45
N ARG A 126 2.57 -4.65 10.62
CA ARG A 126 1.53 -4.08 11.48
C ARG A 126 0.96 -2.82 10.87
N GLU A 127 1.83 -1.86 10.54
CA GLU A 127 1.40 -0.56 10.02
C GLU A 127 0.71 -0.67 8.66
N ALA A 128 1.12 -1.60 7.79
CA ALA A 128 0.40 -1.85 6.53
C ALA A 128 -1.05 -2.28 6.76
N ARG A 129 -1.31 -3.12 7.76
CA ARG A 129 -2.67 -3.55 8.10
C ARG A 129 -3.47 -2.42 8.73
N ASP A 130 -2.88 -1.70 9.67
CA ASP A 130 -3.54 -0.55 10.31
C ASP A 130 -3.86 0.52 9.27
N PHE A 131 -2.93 0.83 8.38
CA PHE A 131 -3.12 1.75 7.27
C PHE A 131 -4.26 1.31 6.33
N LEU A 132 -4.32 0.03 5.95
CA LEU A 132 -5.42 -0.49 5.14
C LEU A 132 -6.78 -0.27 5.81
N HIS A 133 -6.88 -0.58 7.11
CA HIS A 133 -8.13 -0.39 7.86
C HIS A 133 -8.51 1.08 8.00
N ASP A 134 -7.53 1.96 8.20
CA ASP A 134 -7.77 3.40 8.30
C ASP A 134 -8.22 3.98 6.95
N VAL A 135 -7.56 3.61 5.85
CA VAL A 135 -8.00 3.98 4.49
C VAL A 135 -9.43 3.54 4.23
N VAL A 136 -9.77 2.28 4.53
CA VAL A 136 -11.13 1.76 4.32
C VAL A 136 -12.14 2.49 5.20
N ALA A 137 -11.82 2.79 6.45
CA ALA A 137 -12.70 3.54 7.34
C ALA A 137 -12.98 4.95 6.80
N ASP A 138 -11.93 5.68 6.44
CA ASP A 138 -12.06 7.03 5.88
C ASP A 138 -12.86 7.04 4.57
N LEU A 139 -12.57 6.09 3.67
CA LEU A 139 -13.31 5.96 2.40
C LEU A 139 -14.77 5.59 2.63
N THR A 140 -15.07 4.77 3.64
CA THR A 140 -16.44 4.38 4.01
C THR A 140 -17.21 5.58 4.60
N ASP A 141 -16.54 6.42 5.37
CA ASP A 141 -17.14 7.66 5.90
C ASP A 141 -17.48 8.64 4.78
N MET A 142 -16.67 8.69 3.72
CA MET A 142 -16.94 9.52 2.54
C MET A 142 -17.97 8.89 1.59
N HIS A 143 -18.01 7.56 1.51
CA HIS A 143 -18.83 6.80 0.55
C HIS A 143 -19.53 5.64 1.29
N GLU A 144 -20.67 5.93 1.86
CA GLU A 144 -21.45 5.02 2.71
C GLU A 144 -21.71 3.64 2.06
N GLY A 145 -21.86 3.59 0.74
CA GLY A 145 -22.04 2.35 -0.01
C GLY A 145 -20.92 1.31 0.20
N LEU A 146 -19.70 1.74 0.52
CA LEU A 146 -18.59 0.82 0.78
C LEU A 146 -18.82 -0.08 1.99
N ALA A 147 -19.59 0.36 2.98
CA ALA A 147 -19.93 -0.46 4.14
C ALA A 147 -20.65 -1.76 3.78
N GLY A 148 -21.38 -1.76 2.67
CA GLY A 148 -22.09 -2.93 2.14
C GLY A 148 -21.37 -3.66 1.00
N ASN A 149 -20.13 -3.29 0.67
CA ASN A 149 -19.41 -3.88 -0.44
C ASN A 149 -18.74 -5.20 -0.01
N PRO A 150 -19.10 -6.35 -0.62
CA PRO A 150 -18.55 -7.65 -0.22
C PRO A 150 -17.04 -7.80 -0.51
N ALA A 151 -16.51 -7.09 -1.51
CA ALA A 151 -15.06 -7.11 -1.81
C ALA A 151 -14.26 -6.40 -0.70
N VAL A 152 -14.79 -5.29 -0.17
CA VAL A 152 -14.18 -4.59 0.98
C VAL A 152 -14.20 -5.47 2.23
N TRP A 153 -15.30 -6.17 2.48
CA TRP A 153 -15.40 -7.10 3.62
C TRP A 153 -14.42 -8.26 3.52
N ALA A 154 -14.29 -8.84 2.32
CA ALA A 154 -13.34 -9.91 2.07
C ALA A 154 -11.89 -9.44 2.28
N LEU A 155 -11.57 -8.22 1.85
CA LEU A 155 -10.28 -7.59 2.03
C LEU A 155 -9.91 -7.42 3.51
N LEU A 156 -10.80 -6.81 4.29
CA LEU A 156 -10.57 -6.60 5.73
C LEU A 156 -10.49 -7.93 6.51
N SER A 157 -11.26 -8.93 6.10
CA SER A 157 -11.21 -10.27 6.70
C SER A 157 -9.89 -10.99 6.41
N ARG A 158 -9.29 -10.75 5.23
CA ARG A 158 -8.00 -11.31 4.86
C ARG A 158 -6.85 -10.70 5.66
N PHE A 159 -6.94 -9.41 5.96
CA PHE A 159 -5.90 -8.65 6.67
C PHE A 159 -6.45 -8.04 7.96
N PRO A 160 -6.77 -8.86 8.98
CA PRO A 160 -7.28 -8.32 10.24
C PRO A 160 -6.25 -7.43 10.92
N ARG A 161 -6.71 -6.43 11.68
CA ARG A 161 -5.85 -5.66 12.60
C ARG A 161 -5.18 -6.62 13.60
N VAL A 162 -3.95 -6.33 13.96
CA VAL A 162 -3.18 -7.14 14.91
C VAL A 162 -3.29 -6.57 16.31
#